data_5e2c724d8fcb2925febc01624ae1b305
#
_entry.id   5e2c724d8fcb2925febc01624ae1b305
#
_cell.length_a   1.000
_cell.length_b   1.000
_cell.length_c   1.000
_cell.angle_alpha   90.00
_cell.angle_beta   90.00
_cell.angle_gamma   90.00
#
_symmetry.space_group_name_H-M   'P 1'
#
loop_
_entity.id
_entity.type
_entity.pdbx_description
1 polymer ?
#
loop_
_entity_poly.entity_id
_entity_poly.type
_entity_poly.pdbx_seq_one_letter_code
_entity_poly.pdbx_strand_id
1 'polypeptide(L)'
;DNTLSVDSIDGFSMLFNLKKFKDQNFFDENFFLYLENNDLCLRVKQKNENIFVVTNAMINHKGSISLSENLEYLRNWHWMWSKFYFNKKHYGFFVAIKNIFLNFISALIKYFFYLIIFKNKKKKIYEMRIKGIINALIGKKSWFRL
;
A
#
# COMPACT_ATOMS: atom_id res chain seq x y z
N ASP A 1 -23.12 -6.48 21.90
CA ASP A 1 -22.71 -6.75 20.49
C ASP A 1 -21.19 -6.91 20.43
N ASN A 2 -20.76 -8.07 19.94
CA ASN A 2 -19.32 -8.38 19.82
C ASN A 2 -18.73 -7.89 18.47
N THR A 3 -19.31 -6.86 17.88
CA THR A 3 -18.89 -6.31 16.59
C THR A 3 -18.77 -4.79 16.64
N LEU A 4 -17.72 -4.26 16.03
CA LEU A 4 -17.48 -2.83 15.88
C LEU A 4 -17.44 -2.47 14.39
N SER A 5 -18.29 -1.53 13.96
CA SER A 5 -18.26 -1.01 12.60
C SER A 5 -17.02 -0.14 12.39
N VAL A 6 -16.31 -0.38 11.29
CA VAL A 6 -15.07 0.32 10.95
C VAL A 6 -15.03 0.69 9.47
N ASP A 7 -14.12 1.58 9.08
CA ASP A 7 -13.95 1.97 7.68
C ASP A 7 -12.97 1.09 6.91
N SER A 8 -12.00 0.49 7.59
CA SER A 8 -11.03 -0.42 6.99
C SER A 8 -10.48 -1.42 8.00
N ILE A 9 -9.97 -2.54 7.49
CA ILE A 9 -9.29 -3.59 8.26
C ILE A 9 -8.00 -4.00 7.58
N ASP A 10 -7.07 -4.56 8.36
CA ASP A 10 -5.84 -5.09 7.82
C ASP A 10 -6.05 -6.40 7.06
N GLY A 11 -5.26 -6.59 6.00
CA GLY A 11 -5.40 -7.72 5.09
C GLY A 11 -4.95 -9.08 5.64
N PHE A 12 -4.35 -9.13 6.84
CA PHE A 12 -3.84 -10.40 7.40
C PHE A 12 -4.94 -11.37 7.87
N SER A 13 -6.15 -10.86 8.14
CA SER A 13 -7.29 -11.69 8.51
C SER A 13 -8.60 -11.01 8.11
N MET A 14 -9.23 -11.53 7.07
CA MET A 14 -10.47 -11.02 6.52
C MET A 14 -11.45 -12.17 6.24
N LEU A 15 -12.69 -12.04 6.71
CA LEU A 15 -13.78 -12.94 6.38
C LEU A 15 -14.76 -12.23 5.44
N PHE A 16 -15.12 -12.88 4.34
CA PHE A 16 -15.98 -12.29 3.31
C PHE A 16 -17.33 -12.98 3.23
N ASN A 17 -18.40 -12.20 3.15
CA ASN A 17 -19.68 -12.72 2.70
C ASN A 17 -19.69 -12.83 1.17
N LEU A 18 -19.37 -14.03 0.65
CA LEU A 18 -19.25 -14.28 -0.78
C LEU A 18 -20.53 -13.97 -1.58
N LYS A 19 -21.69 -14.04 -0.95
CA LYS A 19 -22.98 -13.70 -1.61
C LYS A 19 -23.03 -12.23 -2.01
N LYS A 20 -22.30 -11.36 -1.34
CA LYS A 20 -22.18 -9.91 -1.62
C LYS A 20 -21.19 -9.59 -2.74
N PHE A 21 -20.38 -10.56 -3.17
CA PHE A 21 -19.29 -10.38 -4.13
C PHE A 21 -19.47 -11.14 -5.45
N LYS A 22 -20.71 -11.55 -5.79
CA LYS A 22 -21.00 -12.44 -6.92
C LYS A 22 -20.41 -12.00 -8.26
N ASP A 23 -20.21 -10.70 -8.49
CA ASP A 23 -19.77 -10.15 -9.78
C ASP A 23 -18.50 -9.29 -9.67
N GLN A 24 -17.63 -9.52 -8.65
CA GLN A 24 -16.55 -8.60 -8.39
C GLN A 24 -15.22 -9.28 -8.07
N ASN A 25 -14.17 -8.72 -8.64
CA ASN A 25 -12.81 -9.01 -8.21
C ASN A 25 -12.63 -8.56 -6.75
N PHE A 26 -12.24 -9.48 -5.86
CA PHE A 26 -11.97 -9.19 -4.46
C PHE A 26 -10.89 -8.14 -4.35
N PHE A 27 -9.70 -8.48 -4.79
CA PHE A 27 -8.54 -7.61 -4.79
C PHE A 27 -8.23 -7.12 -6.20
N ASP A 28 -7.79 -5.87 -6.31
CA ASP A 28 -7.27 -5.35 -7.57
C ASP A 28 -5.86 -5.90 -7.78
N GLU A 29 -5.69 -6.77 -8.76
CA GLU A 29 -4.42 -7.45 -9.08
C GLU A 29 -3.30 -6.50 -9.52
N ASN A 30 -3.58 -5.23 -9.77
CA ASN A 30 -2.54 -4.23 -10.00
C ASN A 30 -1.74 -3.93 -8.73
N PHE A 31 -2.33 -4.10 -7.53
CA PHE A 31 -1.58 -4.05 -6.29
C PHE A 31 -0.84 -5.37 -6.08
N PHE A 32 0.47 -5.32 -5.94
CA PHE A 32 1.25 -6.47 -5.49
C PHE A 32 1.43 -6.48 -3.97
N LEU A 33 1.60 -5.30 -3.39
CA LEU A 33 1.86 -5.15 -1.96
C LEU A 33 1.43 -3.75 -1.51
N TYR A 34 0.72 -3.68 -0.38
CA TYR A 34 0.16 -2.49 0.25
C TYR A 34 -1.03 -1.85 -0.45
N LEU A 35 -1.98 -1.44 0.37
CA LEU A 35 -3.22 -0.74 0.03
C LEU A 35 -4.25 -1.56 -0.77
N GLU A 36 -3.98 -2.84 -1.06
CA GLU A 36 -4.95 -3.77 -1.65
C GLU A 36 -6.17 -3.96 -0.73
N ASN A 37 -5.93 -4.10 0.57
CA ASN A 37 -6.99 -4.19 1.58
C ASN A 37 -7.76 -2.87 1.72
N ASN A 38 -7.08 -1.73 1.71
CA ASN A 38 -7.72 -0.41 1.77
C ASN A 38 -8.56 -0.14 0.52
N ASP A 39 -8.08 -0.52 -0.66
CA ASP A 39 -8.83 -0.45 -1.91
C ASP A 39 -10.13 -1.25 -1.82
N LEU A 40 -10.03 -2.49 -1.33
CA LEU A 40 -11.21 -3.35 -1.15
C LEU A 40 -12.19 -2.76 -0.14
N CYS A 41 -11.72 -2.33 1.03
CA CYS A 41 -12.56 -1.71 2.06
C CYS A 41 -13.27 -0.46 1.54
N LEU A 42 -12.56 0.40 0.82
CA LEU A 42 -13.16 1.61 0.24
C LEU A 42 -14.24 1.26 -0.79
N ARG A 43 -14.01 0.26 -1.66
CA ARG A 43 -15.02 -0.19 -2.63
C ARG A 43 -16.26 -0.80 -1.96
N VAL A 44 -16.08 -1.50 -0.84
CA VAL A 44 -17.18 -2.02 -0.02
C VAL A 44 -18.01 -0.87 0.56
N LYS A 45 -17.37 0.12 1.15
CA LYS A 45 -18.03 1.32 1.70
C LYS A 45 -18.76 2.14 0.63
N GLN A 46 -18.17 2.29 -0.56
CA GLN A 46 -18.81 2.98 -1.69
C GLN A 46 -20.12 2.32 -2.17
N LYS A 47 -20.33 1.05 -1.81
CA LYS A 47 -21.57 0.31 -2.08
C LYS A 47 -22.56 0.35 -0.93
N ASN A 48 -22.32 1.18 0.09
CA ASN A 48 -23.10 1.25 1.31
C ASN A 48 -23.14 -0.07 2.11
N GLU A 49 -22.10 -0.92 1.94
CA GLU A 49 -21.92 -2.12 2.73
C GLU A 49 -21.07 -1.82 3.97
N ASN A 50 -21.23 -2.64 5.00
CA ASN A 50 -20.54 -2.46 6.27
C ASN A 50 -19.35 -3.41 6.43
N ILE A 51 -18.34 -2.90 7.14
CA ILE A 51 -17.15 -3.65 7.55
C ILE A 51 -17.18 -3.70 9.09
N PHE A 52 -16.96 -4.90 9.64
CA PHE A 52 -17.00 -5.12 11.08
C PHE A 52 -15.71 -5.76 11.58
N VAL A 53 -15.26 -5.33 12.74
CA VAL A 53 -14.28 -6.07 13.55
C VAL A 53 -15.05 -6.87 14.59
N VAL A 54 -14.74 -8.17 14.69
CA VAL A 54 -15.30 -9.06 15.71
C VAL A 54 -14.38 -8.97 16.94
N THR A 55 -14.85 -8.31 17.99
CA THR A 55 -14.00 -7.90 19.13
C THR A 55 -13.57 -9.05 20.04
N ASN A 56 -14.30 -10.17 20.01
CA ASN A 56 -13.98 -11.39 20.78
C ASN A 56 -13.20 -12.44 19.97
N ALA A 57 -12.87 -12.17 18.69
CA ALA A 57 -12.02 -13.03 17.89
C ALA A 57 -10.58 -12.55 17.97
N MET A 58 -9.72 -13.33 18.57
CA MET A 58 -8.29 -13.01 18.70
C MET A 58 -7.46 -13.83 17.72
N ILE A 59 -6.59 -13.14 17.00
CA ILE A 59 -5.67 -13.76 16.04
C ILE A 59 -4.24 -13.36 16.41
N ASN A 60 -3.38 -14.35 16.57
CA ASN A 60 -1.96 -14.10 16.80
C ASN A 60 -1.25 -13.94 15.45
N HIS A 61 -0.97 -12.70 15.08
CA HIS A 61 -0.22 -12.36 13.87
C HIS A 61 1.23 -12.05 14.20
N LYS A 62 2.13 -12.97 13.83
CA LYS A 62 3.57 -12.72 13.90
C LYS A 62 3.93 -11.75 12.76
N GLY A 63 4.05 -10.47 13.07
CA GLY A 63 4.50 -9.46 12.12
C GLY A 63 5.87 -9.78 11.51
N SER A 64 6.38 -8.92 10.65
CA SER A 64 7.62 -9.11 9.85
C SER A 64 8.81 -9.53 10.70
N ILE A 65 9.02 -10.84 10.88
CA ILE A 65 10.04 -11.40 11.79
C ILE A 65 11.46 -11.33 11.19
N SER A 66 11.59 -11.27 9.86
CA SER A 66 12.90 -11.16 9.22
C SER A 66 12.83 -10.24 8.01
N LEU A 67 13.42 -9.07 8.13
CA LEU A 67 13.61 -8.16 7.00
C LEU A 67 15.01 -8.39 6.43
N SER A 68 15.12 -9.26 5.41
CA SER A 68 16.26 -9.16 4.53
C SER A 68 16.30 -7.77 3.89
N GLU A 69 17.49 -7.26 3.57
CA GLU A 69 17.63 -5.95 2.92
C GLU A 69 16.81 -5.87 1.62
N ASN A 70 16.80 -6.95 0.88
CA ASN A 70 16.03 -7.05 -0.36
C ASN A 70 14.53 -6.86 -0.13
N LEU A 71 13.99 -7.46 0.93
CA LEU A 71 12.59 -7.28 1.29
C LEU A 71 12.28 -5.84 1.72
N GLU A 72 13.22 -5.16 2.40
CA GLU A 72 13.07 -3.75 2.74
C GLU A 72 13.02 -2.86 1.50
N TYR A 73 13.84 -3.15 0.48
CA TYR A 73 13.82 -2.45 -0.80
C TYR A 73 12.52 -2.67 -1.56
N LEU A 74 12.05 -3.92 -1.64
CA LEU A 74 10.77 -4.29 -2.23
C LEU A 74 9.62 -3.52 -1.59
N ARG A 75 9.53 -3.53 -0.25
CA ARG A 75 8.48 -2.85 0.51
C ARG A 75 8.47 -1.34 0.27
N ASN A 76 9.63 -0.69 0.25
CA ASN A 76 9.73 0.74 0.02
C ASN A 76 9.32 1.15 -1.39
N TRP A 77 9.65 0.34 -2.40
CA TRP A 77 9.24 0.55 -3.78
C TRP A 77 7.71 0.44 -3.92
N HIS A 78 7.14 -0.68 -3.46
CA HIS A 78 5.70 -0.94 -3.57
C HIS A 78 4.87 0.02 -2.75
N TRP A 79 5.31 0.42 -1.55
CA TRP A 79 4.59 1.40 -0.74
C TRP A 79 4.37 2.71 -1.50
N MET A 80 5.39 3.22 -2.18
CA MET A 80 5.28 4.47 -2.94
C MET A 80 4.46 4.30 -4.21
N TRP A 81 4.64 3.19 -4.92
CA TRP A 81 3.86 2.86 -6.12
C TRP A 81 2.38 2.73 -5.78
N SER A 82 2.05 1.92 -4.80
CA SER A 82 0.68 1.65 -4.37
C SER A 82 -0.01 2.90 -3.82
N LYS A 83 0.71 3.75 -3.07
CA LYS A 83 0.18 5.02 -2.57
C LYS A 83 -0.26 5.95 -3.72
N PHE A 84 0.55 6.07 -4.76
CA PHE A 84 0.17 6.85 -5.93
C PHE A 84 -1.00 6.21 -6.68
N TYR A 85 -0.92 4.90 -6.95
CA TYR A 85 -1.95 4.19 -7.71
C TYR A 85 -3.30 4.23 -7.00
N PHE A 86 -3.36 3.99 -5.69
CA PHE A 86 -4.57 4.08 -4.88
C PHE A 86 -5.22 5.46 -4.98
N ASN A 87 -4.43 6.53 -4.77
CA ASN A 87 -4.96 7.89 -4.86
C ASN A 87 -5.43 8.23 -6.29
N LYS A 88 -4.70 7.81 -7.31
CA LYS A 88 -5.10 7.99 -8.71
C LYS A 88 -6.42 7.29 -9.03
N LYS A 89 -6.57 6.04 -8.56
CA LYS A 89 -7.76 5.21 -8.79
C LYS A 89 -9.01 5.82 -8.15
N HIS A 90 -8.93 6.27 -6.91
CA HIS A 90 -10.10 6.69 -6.13
C HIS A 90 -10.37 8.20 -6.16
N TYR A 91 -9.35 9.02 -6.33
CA TYR A 91 -9.45 10.48 -6.19
C TYR A 91 -8.92 11.26 -7.39
N GLY A 92 -8.43 10.55 -8.40
CA GLY A 92 -7.92 11.15 -9.63
C GLY A 92 -6.45 11.54 -9.60
N PHE A 93 -5.93 11.86 -10.78
CA PHE A 93 -4.49 12.06 -11.01
C PHE A 93 -3.91 13.24 -10.21
N PHE A 94 -4.60 14.38 -10.19
CA PHE A 94 -4.10 15.58 -9.49
C PHE A 94 -4.03 15.40 -7.98
N VAL A 95 -5.00 14.68 -7.39
CA VAL A 95 -4.97 14.32 -5.96
C VAL A 95 -3.82 13.37 -5.67
N ALA A 96 -3.58 12.40 -6.55
CA ALA A 96 -2.44 11.49 -6.41
C ALA A 96 -1.10 12.23 -6.45
N ILE A 97 -0.92 13.17 -7.37
CA ILE A 97 0.28 14.04 -7.42
C ILE A 97 0.45 14.81 -6.11
N LYS A 98 -0.59 15.50 -5.66
CA LYS A 98 -0.55 16.28 -4.41
C LYS A 98 -0.13 15.42 -3.22
N ASN A 99 -0.72 14.23 -3.09
CA ASN A 99 -0.48 13.33 -1.96
C ASN A 99 0.89 12.66 -1.98
N ILE A 100 1.55 12.56 -3.15
CA ILE A 100 2.88 11.96 -3.26
C ILE A 100 4.00 12.99 -3.32
N PHE A 101 3.71 14.25 -3.62
CA PHE A 101 4.70 15.29 -3.88
C PHE A 101 5.71 15.47 -2.74
N LEU A 102 5.24 15.64 -1.52
CA LEU A 102 6.13 15.78 -0.34
C LEU A 102 6.94 14.52 -0.08
N ASN A 103 6.38 13.34 -0.35
CA ASN A 103 7.11 12.07 -0.25
C ASN A 103 8.25 12.00 -1.27
N PHE A 104 8.01 12.50 -2.49
CA PHE A 104 9.01 12.53 -3.56
C PHE A 104 10.15 13.49 -3.22
N ILE A 105 9.85 14.72 -2.82
CA ILE A 105 10.85 15.71 -2.39
C ILE A 105 11.66 15.19 -1.21
N SER A 106 11.00 14.67 -0.18
CA SER A 106 11.68 14.08 0.98
C SER A 106 12.59 12.91 0.59
N ALA A 107 12.15 12.07 -0.35
CA ALA A 107 12.96 10.95 -0.83
C ALA A 107 14.21 11.43 -1.59
N LEU A 108 14.08 12.46 -2.43
CA LEU A 108 15.21 13.07 -3.15
C LEU A 108 16.23 13.66 -2.18
N ILE A 109 15.79 14.50 -1.23
CA ILE A 109 16.69 15.12 -0.24
C ILE A 109 17.46 14.04 0.54
N LYS A 110 16.74 13.01 1.02
CA LYS A 110 17.37 11.93 1.79
C LYS A 110 18.27 11.04 0.92
N TYR A 111 17.94 10.84 -0.35
CA TYR A 111 18.81 10.13 -1.27
C TYR A 111 20.17 10.82 -1.42
N PHE A 112 20.16 12.13 -1.71
CA PHE A 112 21.40 12.91 -1.83
C PHE A 112 22.16 13.03 -0.50
N PHE A 113 21.47 13.23 0.61
CA PHE A 113 22.09 13.24 1.93
C PHE A 113 22.84 11.93 2.22
N TYR A 114 22.18 10.77 2.00
CA TYR A 114 22.81 9.47 2.24
C TYR A 114 23.85 9.09 1.19
N LEU A 115 23.81 9.70 0.00
CA LEU A 115 24.87 9.61 -1.00
C LEU A 115 26.16 10.29 -0.47
N ILE A 116 26.05 11.51 0.07
CA ILE A 116 27.18 12.30 0.57
C ILE A 116 27.82 11.64 1.81
N ILE A 117 27.03 11.10 2.71
CA ILE A 117 27.58 10.46 3.93
C ILE A 117 27.87 8.95 3.74
N PHE A 118 27.87 8.46 2.50
CA PHE A 118 28.24 7.09 2.12
C PHE A 118 27.44 5.99 2.82
N LYS A 119 26.18 6.25 3.23
CA LYS A 119 25.28 5.26 3.84
C LYS A 119 24.49 4.47 2.76
N ASN A 120 25.18 3.55 2.09
CA ASN A 120 24.69 2.86 0.90
C ASN A 120 23.32 2.17 1.09
N LYS A 121 23.09 1.48 2.21
CA LYS A 121 21.82 0.85 2.51
C LYS A 121 20.66 1.86 2.53
N LYS A 122 20.82 2.96 3.29
CA LYS A 122 19.79 4.00 3.38
C LYS A 122 19.59 4.73 2.05
N LYS A 123 20.67 5.03 1.33
CA LYS A 123 20.60 5.59 -0.02
C LYS A 123 19.72 4.71 -0.93
N LYS A 124 19.95 3.37 -0.90
CA LYS A 124 19.19 2.41 -1.72
C LYS A 124 17.70 2.40 -1.39
N ILE A 125 17.32 2.52 -0.11
CA ILE A 125 15.91 2.62 0.29
C ILE A 125 15.24 3.82 -0.37
N TYR A 126 15.87 5.00 -0.35
CA TYR A 126 15.28 6.20 -0.96
C TYR A 126 15.32 6.17 -2.47
N GLU A 127 16.32 5.55 -3.09
CA GLU A 127 16.32 5.23 -4.52
C GLU A 127 15.09 4.39 -4.91
N MET A 128 14.76 3.35 -4.12
CA MET A 128 13.58 2.52 -4.36
C MET A 128 12.27 3.29 -4.22
N ARG A 129 12.17 4.20 -3.25
CA ARG A 129 11.01 5.10 -3.12
C ARG A 129 10.84 5.99 -4.35
N ILE A 130 11.91 6.62 -4.82
CA ILE A 130 11.89 7.45 -6.02
C ILE A 130 11.47 6.62 -7.23
N LYS A 131 12.08 5.43 -7.43
CA LYS A 131 11.74 4.53 -8.53
C LYS A 131 10.28 4.09 -8.49
N GLY A 132 9.74 3.75 -7.32
CA GLY A 132 8.33 3.41 -7.15
C GLY A 132 7.40 4.54 -7.60
N ILE A 133 7.67 5.77 -7.16
CA ILE A 133 6.91 6.96 -7.56
C ILE A 133 6.98 7.19 -9.08
N ILE A 134 8.19 7.21 -9.65
CA ILE A 134 8.38 7.45 -11.08
C ILE A 134 7.66 6.39 -11.91
N ASN A 135 7.79 5.10 -11.56
CA ASN A 135 7.11 4.02 -12.29
C ASN A 135 5.59 4.15 -12.21
N ALA A 136 5.04 4.56 -11.07
CA ALA A 136 3.60 4.80 -10.94
C ALA A 136 3.13 6.00 -11.78
N LEU A 137 3.90 7.09 -11.79
CA LEU A 137 3.62 8.31 -12.58
C LEU A 137 3.55 8.02 -14.09
N ILE A 138 4.50 7.24 -14.62
CA ILE A 138 4.54 6.87 -16.04
C ILE A 138 3.62 5.68 -16.39
N GLY A 139 2.78 5.23 -15.45
CA GLY A 139 1.77 4.20 -15.67
C GLY A 139 2.31 2.78 -15.79
N LYS A 140 3.55 2.52 -15.36
CA LYS A 140 4.09 1.15 -15.33
C LYS A 140 3.39 0.33 -14.24
N LYS A 141 3.13 -0.94 -14.54
CA LYS A 141 2.56 -1.89 -13.58
C LYS A 141 3.46 -2.06 -12.35
N SER A 142 2.90 -2.59 -11.29
CA SER A 142 3.62 -2.98 -10.06
C SER A 142 4.49 -4.22 -10.32
N TRP A 143 5.61 -4.04 -11.02
CA TRP A 143 6.43 -5.12 -11.58
C TRP A 143 7.61 -5.56 -10.70
N PHE A 144 8.08 -4.69 -9.80
CA PHE A 144 9.30 -4.98 -9.04
C PHE A 144 9.12 -6.23 -8.16
N ARG A 145 10.04 -7.18 -8.31
CA ARG A 145 10.11 -8.44 -7.55
C ARG A 145 11.55 -8.61 -7.03
N LEU A 146 11.76 -9.55 -6.11
CA LEU A 146 13.08 -9.97 -5.61
C LEU A 146 13.71 -10.95 -6.55
#